data_74264639495847b63ee57e7cdb5122c6
#
_entry.id   74264639495847b63ee57e7cdb5122c6
#
_cell.length_a   1.000
_cell.length_b   1.000
_cell.length_c   1.000
_cell.angle_alpha   90.00
_cell.angle_beta   90.00
_cell.angle_gamma   90.00
#
_symmetry.space_group_name_H-M   'P 1'
#
loop_
_entity.id
_entity.type
_entity.pdbx_description
1 polymer ?
#
loop_
_entity_poly.entity_id
_entity_poly.type
_entity_poly.pdbx_seq_one_letter_code
_entity_poly.pdbx_strand_id
1 'polypeptide(L)'
;MSLNDLSATQAVDKIQKGEITSEELVQACIERIAQIDGEIEAWSYFNSDYALEQARKLDLIRQAGESIGPLHGIPIGIKDIIDTAHVPTELGSPIHSGRVPFKDAWVVSRLRQAGAVIMGKTVTTELATYSPGKTKNPHDPNRTPGGSSSGSAAAVASNMVPIALGSQTNGSIIRPASFCGVFGFKPSFGMIPRTGVLRQSTPLDQLGVFARSMDDVAMLTQVLAGYDEVDSATTFLRASPHLISVAAKEPPMPPKIGFVKTPVWERADDMCKDAFEEMCEMLGEDVEEIELSPSFGYVLDHHKIIMEADLAHNYSHEYETAKDLLSDSLREQIERGMSYSAVAYHRALEQQDILDDILAELFQVYDVILTPSVAGEAPIDLKDTGDPSFCTIWTFCGVPALNIPFFQGENGMPIGAQLV
;
A
#
# COMPACT_ATOMS: atom_id res chain seq x y z
N MET A 1 21.18 -17.40 6.40
CA MET A 1 19.93 -16.63 6.35
C MET A 1 19.80 -15.91 7.67
N SER A 2 19.82 -14.60 7.66
CA SER A 2 19.65 -13.81 8.87
C SER A 2 18.16 -13.82 9.29
N LEU A 3 17.85 -13.51 10.56
CA LEU A 3 16.45 -13.55 11.04
C LEU A 3 15.57 -12.51 10.34
N ASN A 4 16.12 -11.36 9.96
CA ASN A 4 15.41 -10.32 9.20
C ASN A 4 15.08 -10.72 7.75
N ASP A 5 15.68 -11.80 7.22
CA ASP A 5 15.34 -12.35 5.89
C ASP A 5 14.10 -13.24 5.91
N LEU A 6 13.66 -13.67 7.09
CA LEU A 6 12.45 -14.48 7.23
C LEU A 6 11.21 -13.72 6.75
N SER A 7 10.27 -14.44 6.14
CA SER A 7 8.92 -13.93 5.95
C SER A 7 8.19 -13.82 7.30
N ALA A 8 7.13 -13.04 7.40
CA ALA A 8 6.39 -12.94 8.65
C ALA A 8 5.77 -14.27 9.05
N THR A 9 5.24 -15.04 8.10
CA THR A 9 4.69 -16.39 8.32
C THR A 9 5.74 -17.37 8.82
N GLN A 10 6.94 -17.39 8.22
CA GLN A 10 8.07 -18.19 8.70
C GLN A 10 8.50 -17.80 10.12
N ALA A 11 8.56 -16.51 10.40
CA ALA A 11 8.96 -16.01 11.70
C ALA A 11 7.93 -16.35 12.79
N VAL A 12 6.61 -16.22 12.51
CA VAL A 12 5.55 -16.64 13.44
C VAL A 12 5.68 -18.12 13.78
N ASP A 13 5.85 -19.00 12.78
CA ASP A 13 5.99 -20.44 12.99
C ASP A 13 7.20 -20.77 13.91
N LYS A 14 8.34 -20.12 13.67
CA LYS A 14 9.55 -20.29 14.49
C LYS A 14 9.38 -19.76 15.92
N ILE A 15 8.73 -18.62 16.10
CA ILE A 15 8.43 -18.08 17.43
C ILE A 15 7.47 -19.00 18.18
N GLN A 16 6.42 -19.50 17.52
CA GLN A 16 5.47 -20.44 18.14
C GLN A 16 6.14 -21.73 18.61
N LYS A 17 7.06 -22.28 17.82
CA LYS A 17 7.85 -23.46 18.16
C LYS A 17 8.93 -23.19 19.21
N GLY A 18 9.22 -21.92 19.53
CA GLY A 18 10.29 -21.53 20.44
C GLY A 18 11.70 -21.70 19.86
N GLU A 19 11.81 -21.77 18.53
CA GLU A 19 13.09 -21.83 17.82
C GLU A 19 13.82 -20.48 17.83
N ILE A 20 13.05 -19.38 17.86
CA ILE A 20 13.52 -18.00 18.01
C ILE A 20 12.61 -17.26 18.98
N THR A 21 13.08 -16.13 19.51
CA THR A 21 12.28 -15.20 20.30
C THR A 21 11.85 -14.00 19.47
N SER A 22 10.79 -13.30 19.93
CA SER A 22 10.39 -12.02 19.36
C SER A 22 11.51 -10.98 19.48
N GLU A 23 12.23 -10.97 20.62
CA GLU A 23 13.36 -10.08 20.86
C GLU A 23 14.48 -10.32 19.84
N GLU A 24 14.86 -11.57 19.56
CA GLU A 24 15.91 -11.88 18.58
C GLU A 24 15.54 -11.43 17.17
N LEU A 25 14.29 -11.62 16.73
CA LEU A 25 13.82 -11.16 15.44
C LEU A 25 13.83 -9.65 15.34
N VAL A 26 13.29 -8.95 16.33
CA VAL A 26 13.24 -7.49 16.38
C VAL A 26 14.65 -6.90 16.42
N GLN A 27 15.56 -7.51 17.19
CA GLN A 27 16.96 -7.10 17.24
C GLN A 27 17.64 -7.21 15.86
N ALA A 28 17.42 -8.31 15.12
CA ALA A 28 17.96 -8.47 13.78
C ALA A 28 17.43 -7.40 12.80
N CYS A 29 16.15 -7.03 12.92
CA CYS A 29 15.57 -5.92 12.13
C CYS A 29 16.17 -4.56 12.52
N ILE A 30 16.40 -4.29 13.80
CA ILE A 30 17.08 -3.08 14.31
C ILE A 30 18.49 -2.97 13.73
N GLU A 31 19.25 -4.06 13.75
CA GLU A 31 20.60 -4.10 13.19
C GLU A 31 20.58 -3.82 11.69
N ARG A 32 19.61 -4.38 10.97
CA ARG A 32 19.44 -4.11 9.53
C ARG A 32 19.10 -2.64 9.27
N ILE A 33 18.20 -2.04 10.04
CA ILE A 33 17.88 -0.60 9.95
C ILE A 33 19.14 0.23 10.16
N ALA A 34 19.92 -0.07 11.21
CA ALA A 34 21.15 0.66 11.52
C ALA A 34 22.21 0.56 10.41
N GLN A 35 22.23 -0.55 9.64
CA GLN A 35 23.17 -0.76 8.55
C GLN A 35 22.86 0.08 7.31
N ILE A 36 21.58 0.24 6.96
CA ILE A 36 21.21 0.74 5.63
C ILE A 36 20.27 1.94 5.60
N ASP A 37 19.55 2.25 6.71
CA ASP A 37 18.57 3.34 6.69
C ASP A 37 19.22 4.73 6.58
N GLY A 38 20.49 4.85 6.90
CA GLY A 38 21.24 6.09 6.63
C GLY A 38 21.34 6.45 5.14
N GLU A 39 21.20 5.48 4.24
CA GLU A 39 21.17 5.67 2.80
C GLU A 39 19.73 5.69 2.26
N ILE A 40 18.87 4.77 2.71
CA ILE A 40 17.51 4.56 2.17
C ILE A 40 16.51 5.56 2.74
N GLU A 41 16.66 5.96 4.01
CA GLU A 41 15.81 6.93 4.70
C GLU A 41 14.32 6.53 4.72
N ALA A 42 14.04 5.25 5.01
CA ALA A 42 12.67 4.70 5.01
C ALA A 42 11.85 5.11 6.23
N TRP A 43 12.49 5.51 7.33
CA TRP A 43 11.82 5.82 8.58
C TRP A 43 11.70 7.33 8.83
N SER A 44 10.48 7.80 9.13
CA SER A 44 10.24 9.15 9.67
C SER A 44 10.43 9.19 11.17
N TYR A 45 10.05 8.11 11.86
CA TYR A 45 10.28 7.89 13.28
C TYR A 45 10.61 6.43 13.56
N PHE A 46 11.67 6.18 14.32
CA PHE A 46 12.10 4.86 14.74
C PHE A 46 12.63 4.90 16.18
N ASN A 47 12.24 3.92 17.00
CA ASN A 47 12.70 3.81 18.37
C ASN A 47 12.95 2.34 18.73
N SER A 48 14.23 1.96 18.79
CA SER A 48 14.69 0.60 19.08
C SER A 48 14.27 0.11 20.46
N ASP A 49 14.36 0.95 21.48
CA ASP A 49 14.03 0.57 22.86
C ASP A 49 12.54 0.27 23.00
N TYR A 50 11.69 1.10 22.37
CA TYR A 50 10.25 0.88 22.33
C TYR A 50 9.88 -0.43 21.62
N ALA A 51 10.55 -0.75 20.50
CA ALA A 51 10.33 -2.00 19.77
C ALA A 51 10.75 -3.23 20.60
N LEU A 52 11.93 -3.18 21.22
CA LEU A 52 12.44 -4.28 22.06
C LEU A 52 11.59 -4.48 23.33
N GLU A 53 11.08 -3.40 23.94
CA GLU A 53 10.17 -3.53 25.09
C GLU A 53 8.91 -4.30 24.73
N GLN A 54 8.30 -4.02 23.55
CA GLN A 54 7.14 -4.76 23.06
C GLN A 54 7.50 -6.24 22.82
N ALA A 55 8.62 -6.51 22.15
CA ALA A 55 9.06 -7.87 21.85
C ALA A 55 9.28 -8.71 23.10
N ARG A 56 9.97 -8.16 24.11
CA ARG A 56 10.17 -8.83 25.43
C ARG A 56 8.87 -9.16 26.13
N LYS A 57 7.91 -8.24 26.12
CA LYS A 57 6.55 -8.48 26.69
C LYS A 57 5.85 -9.65 25.99
N LEU A 58 5.94 -9.72 24.66
CA LEU A 58 5.35 -10.81 23.89
C LEU A 58 6.06 -12.16 24.18
N ASP A 59 7.37 -12.17 24.33
CA ASP A 59 8.10 -13.38 24.72
C ASP A 59 7.68 -13.88 26.11
N LEU A 60 7.42 -13.01 27.07
CA LEU A 60 6.90 -13.37 28.38
C LEU A 60 5.49 -14.01 28.29
N ILE A 61 4.60 -13.45 27.44
CA ILE A 61 3.26 -13.99 27.19
C ILE A 61 3.37 -15.41 26.65
N ARG A 62 4.22 -15.62 25.63
CA ARG A 62 4.44 -16.96 25.05
C ARG A 62 5.02 -17.95 26.09
N GLN A 63 6.02 -17.52 26.86
CA GLN A 63 6.65 -18.36 27.89
C GLN A 63 5.66 -18.74 29.01
N ALA A 64 4.69 -17.87 29.32
CA ALA A 64 3.62 -18.16 30.28
C ALA A 64 2.58 -19.15 29.73
N GLY A 65 2.66 -19.54 28.46
CA GLY A 65 1.70 -20.43 27.81
C GLY A 65 0.34 -19.77 27.52
N GLU A 66 0.30 -18.44 27.49
CA GLU A 66 -0.91 -17.70 27.14
C GLU A 66 -1.20 -17.78 25.63
N SER A 67 -2.46 -17.53 25.27
CA SER A 67 -2.86 -17.50 23.86
C SER A 67 -2.16 -16.37 23.11
N ILE A 68 -1.55 -16.69 21.98
CA ILE A 68 -0.82 -15.75 21.12
C ILE A 68 -1.57 -15.48 19.82
N GLY A 69 -1.45 -14.25 19.33
CA GLY A 69 -2.10 -13.81 18.09
C GLY A 69 -1.35 -14.25 16.82
N PRO A 70 -1.98 -14.08 15.65
CA PRO A 70 -1.42 -14.53 14.36
C PRO A 70 -0.18 -13.72 13.90
N LEU A 71 0.09 -12.56 14.50
CA LEU A 71 1.28 -11.73 14.22
C LEU A 71 2.22 -11.66 15.43
N HIS A 72 2.15 -12.63 16.34
CA HIS A 72 2.88 -12.59 17.60
C HIS A 72 4.40 -12.43 17.40
N GLY A 73 4.93 -11.31 17.86
CA GLY A 73 6.35 -10.98 17.80
C GLY A 73 6.83 -10.43 16.45
N ILE A 74 5.94 -10.24 15.47
CA ILE A 74 6.32 -9.80 14.13
C ILE A 74 6.51 -8.28 14.07
N PRO A 75 7.71 -7.79 13.68
CA PRO A 75 7.97 -6.36 13.49
C PRO A 75 7.26 -5.83 12.24
N ILE A 76 6.60 -4.65 12.39
CA ILE A 76 5.85 -4.02 11.32
C ILE A 76 6.14 -2.51 11.23
N GLY A 77 6.25 -2.00 9.99
CA GLY A 77 6.32 -0.57 9.68
C GLY A 77 4.93 0.04 9.46
N ILE A 78 4.69 1.23 10.01
CA ILE A 78 3.40 1.93 9.92
C ILE A 78 3.58 3.24 9.16
N LYS A 79 2.90 3.41 8.02
CA LYS A 79 2.95 4.66 7.25
C LYS A 79 2.60 5.87 8.13
N ASP A 80 3.32 6.97 7.97
CA ASP A 80 3.24 8.16 8.83
C ASP A 80 1.99 9.03 8.66
N ILE A 81 0.91 8.44 8.17
CA ILE A 81 -0.45 9.01 8.15
C ILE A 81 -1.43 8.21 9.02
N ILE A 82 -0.96 7.12 9.62
CA ILE A 82 -1.78 6.22 10.43
C ILE A 82 -1.50 6.50 11.89
N ASP A 83 -2.47 7.00 12.61
CA ASP A 83 -2.34 7.39 14.01
C ASP A 83 -1.89 6.20 14.87
N THR A 84 -0.81 6.43 15.61
CA THR A 84 -0.23 5.44 16.51
C THR A 84 -0.08 6.10 17.88
N ALA A 85 -0.77 5.61 18.89
CA ALA A 85 -0.81 6.21 20.21
C ALA A 85 0.59 6.38 20.80
N HIS A 86 0.89 7.58 21.27
CA HIS A 86 2.17 7.97 21.88
C HIS A 86 3.40 7.86 20.95
N VAL A 87 3.19 7.74 19.65
CA VAL A 87 4.24 7.70 18.63
C VAL A 87 4.06 8.92 17.71
N PRO A 88 5.10 9.73 17.45
CA PRO A 88 5.03 10.83 16.50
C PRO A 88 4.41 10.38 15.18
N THR A 89 3.43 11.14 14.70
CA THR A 89 2.72 10.91 13.43
C THR A 89 2.52 12.25 12.77
N GLU A 90 3.46 12.65 11.89
CA GLU A 90 3.63 14.01 11.40
C GLU A 90 3.13 14.23 9.97
N LEU A 91 2.50 13.20 9.38
CA LEU A 91 1.80 13.24 8.09
C LEU A 91 2.70 13.66 6.90
N GLY A 92 4.03 13.53 7.04
CA GLY A 92 5.00 13.96 6.04
C GLY A 92 5.02 15.48 5.80
N SER A 93 4.54 16.30 6.74
CA SER A 93 4.41 17.74 6.58
C SER A 93 4.96 18.51 7.79
N PRO A 94 5.72 19.59 7.57
CA PRO A 94 6.20 20.46 8.66
C PRO A 94 5.06 21.12 9.44
N ILE A 95 3.87 21.24 8.86
CA ILE A 95 2.67 21.79 9.53
C ILE A 95 2.30 20.97 10.75
N HIS A 96 2.51 19.65 10.70
CA HIS A 96 2.17 18.70 11.75
C HIS A 96 3.39 18.25 12.58
N SER A 97 4.50 18.98 12.50
CA SER A 97 5.70 18.67 13.31
C SER A 97 5.39 18.61 14.80
N GLY A 98 5.85 17.56 15.46
CA GLY A 98 5.59 17.30 16.88
C GLY A 98 4.20 16.74 17.21
N ARG A 99 3.39 16.41 16.20
CA ARG A 99 2.08 15.78 16.41
C ARG A 99 2.23 14.37 16.95
N VAL A 100 1.62 14.11 18.12
CA VAL A 100 1.59 12.79 18.76
C VAL A 100 0.15 12.41 19.08
N PRO A 101 -0.43 11.39 18.42
CA PRO A 101 -1.78 10.94 18.68
C PRO A 101 -1.96 10.35 20.09
N PHE A 102 -3.16 10.52 20.67
CA PHE A 102 -3.52 9.90 21.95
C PHE A 102 -4.13 8.50 21.80
N LYS A 103 -4.60 8.17 20.61
CA LYS A 103 -5.26 6.90 20.30
C LYS A 103 -4.63 6.27 19.09
N ASP A 104 -4.59 4.94 19.08
CA ASP A 104 -4.28 4.17 17.90
C ASP A 104 -5.41 4.30 16.85
N ALA A 105 -5.03 4.34 15.58
CA ALA A 105 -5.94 4.03 14.50
C ALA A 105 -6.52 2.61 14.68
N TRP A 106 -7.68 2.36 14.10
CA TRP A 106 -8.33 1.05 14.20
C TRP A 106 -7.39 -0.09 13.82
N VAL A 107 -6.68 0.06 12.70
CA VAL A 107 -5.71 -0.95 12.21
C VAL A 107 -4.54 -1.17 13.16
N VAL A 108 -4.03 -0.12 13.82
CA VAL A 108 -2.92 -0.25 14.78
C VAL A 108 -3.39 -0.99 16.04
N SER A 109 -4.60 -0.72 16.51
CA SER A 109 -5.22 -1.48 17.61
C SER A 109 -5.35 -2.96 17.27
N ARG A 110 -5.76 -3.29 16.02
CA ARG A 110 -5.85 -4.67 15.53
C ARG A 110 -4.48 -5.35 15.47
N LEU A 111 -3.44 -4.65 14.99
CA LEU A 111 -2.07 -5.16 14.95
C LEU A 111 -1.57 -5.51 16.35
N ARG A 112 -1.77 -4.61 17.33
CA ARG A 112 -1.37 -4.87 18.73
C ARG A 112 -2.11 -6.08 19.32
N GLN A 113 -3.42 -6.20 19.06
CA GLN A 113 -4.22 -7.35 19.49
C GLN A 113 -3.74 -8.66 18.85
N ALA A 114 -3.26 -8.60 17.60
CA ALA A 114 -2.67 -9.74 16.90
C ALA A 114 -1.25 -10.06 17.36
N GLY A 115 -0.64 -9.25 18.23
CA GLY A 115 0.70 -9.44 18.78
C GLY A 115 1.82 -8.88 17.91
N ALA A 116 1.55 -7.99 16.97
CA ALA A 116 2.60 -7.33 16.19
C ALA A 116 3.42 -6.35 17.03
N VAL A 117 4.70 -6.21 16.68
CA VAL A 117 5.63 -5.22 17.25
C VAL A 117 5.67 -4.00 16.34
N ILE A 118 5.17 -2.87 16.82
CA ILE A 118 5.24 -1.61 16.07
C ILE A 118 6.67 -1.07 16.12
N MET A 119 7.37 -1.10 15.00
CA MET A 119 8.77 -0.65 14.92
C MET A 119 8.89 0.88 14.91
N GLY A 120 7.97 1.55 14.21
CA GLY A 120 7.99 3.00 14.03
C GLY A 120 7.10 3.45 12.90
N LYS A 121 7.38 4.67 12.41
CA LYS A 121 6.64 5.31 11.32
C LYS A 121 7.51 5.34 10.06
N THR A 122 6.96 4.82 8.97
CA THR A 122 7.62 4.86 7.66
C THR A 122 7.25 6.12 6.90
N VAL A 123 8.21 6.67 6.17
CA VAL A 123 8.06 7.93 5.44
C VAL A 123 6.87 7.87 4.48
N THR A 124 6.12 8.95 4.46
CA THR A 124 5.08 9.26 3.47
C THR A 124 5.48 10.52 2.69
N THR A 125 4.86 10.74 1.54
CA THR A 125 4.88 12.04 0.87
C THR A 125 4.08 13.07 1.68
N GLU A 126 4.22 14.36 1.38
CA GLU A 126 3.48 15.43 2.05
C GLU A 126 1.97 15.15 2.03
N LEU A 127 1.38 15.03 3.23
CA LEU A 127 -0.06 14.72 3.40
C LEU A 127 -0.55 13.58 2.50
N ALA A 128 0.34 12.61 2.24
CA ALA A 128 0.13 11.48 1.34
C ALA A 128 -0.21 11.84 -0.11
N THR A 129 0.12 13.05 -0.58
CA THR A 129 -0.08 13.56 -1.96
C THR A 129 1.14 13.25 -2.87
N TYR A 130 1.54 14.16 -3.76
CA TYR A 130 2.60 13.89 -4.75
C TYR A 130 3.98 14.43 -4.38
N SER A 131 4.10 15.37 -3.44
CA SER A 131 5.40 15.93 -3.03
C SER A 131 6.21 14.90 -2.23
N PRO A 132 7.36 14.41 -2.76
CA PRO A 132 8.08 13.29 -2.16
C PRO A 132 8.63 13.59 -0.78
N GLY A 133 8.78 12.54 0.05
CA GLY A 133 9.60 12.53 1.25
C GLY A 133 11.08 12.25 0.92
N LYS A 134 11.87 11.97 1.95
CA LYS A 134 13.32 11.75 1.85
C LYS A 134 13.74 10.36 1.35
N THR A 135 12.83 9.39 1.31
CA THR A 135 13.13 7.98 1.02
C THR A 135 13.67 7.80 -0.40
N LYS A 136 14.68 6.95 -0.53
CA LYS A 136 15.31 6.53 -1.79
C LYS A 136 14.96 5.08 -2.11
N ASN A 137 15.09 4.73 -3.41
CA ASN A 137 14.83 3.36 -3.84
C ASN A 137 15.95 2.43 -3.36
N PRO A 138 15.61 1.28 -2.74
CA PRO A 138 16.61 0.32 -2.24
C PRO A 138 17.50 -0.32 -3.31
N HIS A 139 17.07 -0.34 -4.57
CA HIS A 139 17.82 -0.91 -5.69
C HIS A 139 18.78 0.10 -6.33
N ASP A 140 18.41 1.40 -6.33
CA ASP A 140 19.22 2.51 -6.81
C ASP A 140 18.84 3.79 -6.04
N PRO A 141 19.72 4.33 -5.17
CA PRO A 141 19.43 5.52 -4.37
C PRO A 141 19.21 6.83 -5.17
N ASN A 142 19.47 6.83 -6.47
CA ASN A 142 19.19 7.96 -7.35
C ASN A 142 17.77 7.91 -7.96
N ARG A 143 17.06 6.83 -7.73
CA ARG A 143 15.71 6.62 -8.25
C ARG A 143 14.65 6.78 -7.17
N THR A 144 13.45 7.18 -7.59
CA THR A 144 12.30 7.25 -6.69
C THR A 144 11.90 5.85 -6.17
N PRO A 145 11.55 5.68 -4.89
CA PRO A 145 10.92 4.45 -4.41
C PRO A 145 9.42 4.39 -4.77
N GLY A 146 8.90 5.40 -5.47
CA GLY A 146 7.47 5.63 -5.61
C GLY A 146 6.88 6.32 -4.38
N GLY A 147 5.56 6.46 -4.36
CA GLY A 147 4.81 7.11 -3.27
C GLY A 147 3.29 6.91 -3.43
N SER A 148 2.53 7.34 -2.42
CA SER A 148 2.95 8.07 -1.22
C SER A 148 3.49 7.16 -0.10
N SER A 149 3.34 5.82 -0.16
CA SER A 149 3.84 4.87 0.86
C SER A 149 5.32 4.49 0.63
N SER A 150 6.17 5.49 0.33
CA SER A 150 7.57 5.33 -0.05
C SER A 150 8.39 4.56 0.98
N GLY A 151 8.37 4.98 2.23
CA GLY A 151 9.11 4.32 3.31
C GLY A 151 8.63 2.91 3.61
N SER A 152 7.32 2.63 3.47
CA SER A 152 6.76 1.29 3.72
C SER A 152 7.27 0.27 2.70
N ALA A 153 7.23 0.59 1.41
CA ALA A 153 7.74 -0.27 0.36
C ALA A 153 9.26 -0.46 0.48
N ALA A 154 10.01 0.63 0.70
CA ALA A 154 11.46 0.59 0.84
C ALA A 154 11.92 -0.22 2.07
N ALA A 155 11.25 -0.08 3.22
CA ALA A 155 11.58 -0.83 4.44
C ALA A 155 11.40 -2.35 4.26
N VAL A 156 10.32 -2.77 3.57
CA VAL A 156 10.08 -4.19 3.27
C VAL A 156 11.08 -4.73 2.24
N ALA A 157 11.33 -3.98 1.17
CA ALA A 157 12.29 -4.35 0.12
C ALA A 157 13.72 -4.49 0.67
N SER A 158 14.07 -3.68 1.67
CA SER A 158 15.38 -3.68 2.29
C SER A 158 15.57 -4.67 3.43
N ASN A 159 14.57 -5.53 3.70
CA ASN A 159 14.57 -6.44 4.85
C ASN A 159 14.69 -5.74 6.22
N MET A 160 14.27 -4.49 6.34
CA MET A 160 14.20 -3.78 7.63
C MET A 160 13.03 -4.31 8.48
N VAL A 161 11.95 -4.71 7.84
CA VAL A 161 10.79 -5.40 8.41
C VAL A 161 10.21 -6.38 7.39
N PRO A 162 9.57 -7.48 7.81
CA PRO A 162 8.93 -8.42 6.86
C PRO A 162 7.67 -7.86 6.22
N ILE A 163 6.94 -6.99 6.91
CA ILE A 163 5.64 -6.44 6.50
C ILE A 163 5.50 -4.97 6.88
N ALA A 164 4.69 -4.23 6.13
CA ALA A 164 4.38 -2.82 6.44
C ALA A 164 2.96 -2.44 5.99
N LEU A 165 2.39 -1.38 6.61
CA LEU A 165 1.15 -0.75 6.19
C LEU A 165 1.38 0.44 5.28
N GLY A 166 0.48 0.60 4.32
CA GLY A 166 0.36 1.78 3.47
C GLY A 166 -1.08 2.18 3.20
N SER A 167 -1.23 3.17 2.34
CA SER A 167 -2.54 3.65 1.86
C SER A 167 -2.49 3.95 0.36
N GLN A 168 -3.64 3.91 -0.30
CA GLN A 168 -3.78 4.27 -1.71
C GLN A 168 -5.06 5.06 -1.93
N THR A 169 -4.90 6.26 -2.48
CA THR A 169 -5.99 7.10 -2.98
C THR A 169 -5.95 7.16 -4.51
N ASN A 170 -4.78 6.89 -5.10
CA ASN A 170 -4.55 6.75 -6.54
C ASN A 170 -3.69 5.51 -6.84
N GLY A 171 -2.36 5.57 -6.64
CA GLY A 171 -1.42 4.48 -6.92
C GLY A 171 -0.45 4.18 -5.77
N SER A 172 -0.74 4.63 -4.56
CA SER A 172 0.25 4.75 -3.48
C SER A 172 0.58 3.45 -2.72
N ILE A 173 0.08 2.30 -3.15
CA ILE A 173 0.51 0.96 -2.73
C ILE A 173 1.14 0.24 -3.92
N ILE A 174 0.43 0.14 -5.02
CA ILE A 174 0.83 -0.65 -6.19
C ILE A 174 2.11 -0.08 -6.81
N ARG A 175 2.16 1.26 -7.03
CA ARG A 175 3.34 1.91 -7.63
C ARG A 175 4.61 1.75 -6.80
N PRO A 176 4.67 2.13 -5.49
CA PRO A 176 5.88 1.91 -4.71
C PRO A 176 6.22 0.42 -4.52
N ALA A 177 5.24 -0.48 -4.48
CA ALA A 177 5.49 -1.91 -4.45
C ALA A 177 6.21 -2.39 -5.73
N SER A 178 5.77 -1.93 -6.90
CA SER A 178 6.42 -2.22 -8.19
C SER A 178 7.85 -1.69 -8.23
N PHE A 179 8.06 -0.40 -7.91
CA PHE A 179 9.37 0.24 -7.97
C PHE A 179 10.38 -0.30 -6.95
N CYS A 180 9.90 -0.83 -5.82
CA CYS A 180 10.75 -1.46 -4.80
C CYS A 180 10.84 -2.99 -4.90
N GLY A 181 10.13 -3.62 -5.82
CA GLY A 181 10.22 -5.08 -6.05
C GLY A 181 9.62 -5.92 -4.91
N VAL A 182 8.49 -5.51 -4.36
CA VAL A 182 7.79 -6.23 -3.30
C VAL A 182 6.32 -6.47 -3.66
N PHE A 183 5.67 -7.42 -2.98
CA PHE A 183 4.22 -7.54 -3.05
C PHE A 183 3.57 -6.33 -2.39
N GLY A 184 2.62 -5.71 -3.08
CA GLY A 184 1.77 -4.66 -2.55
C GLY A 184 0.32 -4.98 -2.84
N PHE A 185 -0.52 -5.01 -1.81
CA PHE A 185 -1.93 -5.34 -1.98
C PHE A 185 -2.83 -4.23 -1.46
N LYS A 186 -3.65 -3.72 -2.35
CA LYS A 186 -4.78 -2.85 -2.08
C LYS A 186 -6.05 -3.72 -2.13
N PRO A 187 -6.66 -4.07 -0.99
CA PRO A 187 -7.87 -4.87 -0.98
C PRO A 187 -9.06 -4.10 -1.54
N SER A 188 -10.21 -4.75 -1.64
CA SER A 188 -11.47 -4.09 -2.01
C SER A 188 -11.77 -2.90 -1.09
N PHE A 189 -12.34 -1.84 -1.64
CA PHE A 189 -12.77 -0.66 -0.87
C PHE A 189 -13.65 -1.08 0.32
N GLY A 190 -13.36 -0.51 1.50
CA GLY A 190 -14.09 -0.82 2.73
C GLY A 190 -13.76 -2.17 3.38
N MET A 191 -12.75 -2.94 2.90
CA MET A 191 -12.33 -4.17 3.57
C MET A 191 -11.51 -3.89 4.84
N ILE A 192 -10.64 -2.88 4.81
CA ILE A 192 -9.82 -2.45 5.94
C ILE A 192 -10.33 -1.10 6.44
N PRO A 193 -10.75 -0.99 7.71
CA PRO A 193 -11.22 0.28 8.29
C PRO A 193 -10.15 1.37 8.32
N ARG A 194 -10.58 2.63 8.10
CA ARG A 194 -9.70 3.80 7.96
C ARG A 194 -9.79 4.76 9.16
N THR A 195 -10.51 4.42 10.22
CA THR A 195 -10.62 5.29 11.41
C THR A 195 -9.25 5.52 12.04
N GLY A 196 -8.90 6.80 12.22
CA GLY A 196 -7.58 7.23 12.72
C GLY A 196 -6.50 7.30 11.66
N VAL A 197 -6.88 7.36 10.38
CA VAL A 197 -5.98 7.57 9.23
C VAL A 197 -6.26 8.94 8.62
N LEU A 198 -5.22 9.64 8.16
CA LEU A 198 -5.36 10.89 7.42
C LEU A 198 -6.32 10.69 6.23
N ARG A 199 -7.33 11.52 6.14
CA ARG A 199 -8.32 11.47 5.07
C ARG A 199 -7.91 12.39 3.93
N GLN A 200 -7.72 11.81 2.73
CA GLN A 200 -7.59 12.57 1.48
C GLN A 200 -8.93 12.65 0.75
N SER A 201 -9.54 11.50 0.49
CA SER A 201 -10.79 11.38 -0.26
C SER A 201 -11.62 10.22 0.28
N THR A 202 -12.82 10.51 0.76
CA THR A 202 -13.68 9.49 1.36
C THR A 202 -14.00 8.34 0.40
N PRO A 203 -14.36 8.57 -0.89
CA PRO A 203 -14.69 7.50 -1.82
C PRO A 203 -13.46 6.80 -2.44
N LEU A 204 -12.24 7.35 -2.29
CA LEU A 204 -11.05 6.79 -2.95
C LEU A 204 -10.06 6.16 -1.97
N ASP A 205 -9.98 6.64 -0.71
CA ASP A 205 -8.97 6.20 0.25
C ASP A 205 -9.12 4.72 0.61
N GLN A 206 -8.02 3.98 0.51
CA GLN A 206 -7.94 2.58 0.89
C GLN A 206 -6.63 2.33 1.64
N LEU A 207 -6.68 1.45 2.65
CA LEU A 207 -5.48 0.92 3.30
C LEU A 207 -5.05 -0.37 2.60
N GLY A 208 -3.76 -0.67 2.68
CA GLY A 208 -3.22 -1.92 2.17
C GLY A 208 -1.86 -2.23 2.76
N VAL A 209 -1.26 -3.29 2.23
CA VAL A 209 -0.14 -3.97 2.85
C VAL A 209 1.01 -4.14 1.88
N PHE A 210 2.23 -4.19 2.43
CA PHE A 210 3.46 -4.56 1.74
C PHE A 210 4.06 -5.78 2.41
N ALA A 211 4.56 -6.72 1.62
CA ALA A 211 5.22 -7.93 2.10
C ALA A 211 6.21 -8.49 1.07
N ARG A 212 7.02 -9.47 1.49
CA ARG A 212 7.93 -10.20 0.58
C ARG A 212 7.37 -11.54 0.10
N SER A 213 6.20 -11.97 0.61
CA SER A 213 5.52 -13.21 0.18
C SER A 213 4.02 -13.04 0.12
N MET A 214 3.35 -13.86 -0.67
CA MET A 214 1.88 -13.89 -0.76
C MET A 214 1.23 -14.37 0.54
N ASP A 215 1.86 -15.32 1.25
CA ASP A 215 1.37 -15.78 2.54
C ASP A 215 1.32 -14.64 3.57
N ASP A 216 2.35 -13.77 3.57
CA ASP A 216 2.40 -12.61 4.44
C ASP A 216 1.34 -11.56 4.06
N VAL A 217 1.11 -11.34 2.75
CA VAL A 217 0.02 -10.48 2.24
C VAL A 217 -1.33 -10.99 2.75
N ALA A 218 -1.58 -12.29 2.58
CA ALA A 218 -2.84 -12.92 3.00
C ALA A 218 -3.02 -12.84 4.52
N MET A 219 -1.98 -13.16 5.29
CA MET A 219 -2.00 -13.11 6.75
C MET A 219 -2.27 -11.69 7.27
N LEU A 220 -1.51 -10.71 6.80
CA LEU A 220 -1.64 -9.33 7.28
C LEU A 220 -2.99 -8.74 6.87
N THR A 221 -3.45 -8.96 5.64
CA THR A 221 -4.75 -8.48 5.18
C THR A 221 -5.90 -9.10 5.96
N GLN A 222 -5.85 -10.41 6.22
CA GLN A 222 -6.87 -11.09 7.02
C GLN A 222 -6.96 -10.55 8.45
N VAL A 223 -5.84 -10.22 9.08
CA VAL A 223 -5.79 -9.60 10.42
C VAL A 223 -6.42 -8.21 10.42
N LEU A 224 -6.21 -7.45 9.35
CA LEU A 224 -6.65 -6.05 9.23
C LEU A 224 -8.07 -5.90 8.69
N ALA A 225 -8.61 -6.91 8.01
CA ALA A 225 -9.99 -6.87 7.55
C ALA A 225 -10.95 -6.81 8.73
N GLY A 226 -11.96 -5.96 8.64
CA GLY A 226 -12.89 -5.80 9.74
C GLY A 226 -14.05 -4.87 9.45
N TYR A 227 -14.98 -4.83 10.41
CA TYR A 227 -16.06 -3.86 10.45
C TYR A 227 -15.79 -2.83 11.54
N ASP A 228 -15.96 -1.56 11.18
CA ASP A 228 -15.88 -0.43 12.09
C ASP A 228 -17.11 0.48 11.86
N GLU A 229 -17.95 0.62 12.87
CA GLU A 229 -19.18 1.44 12.82
C GLU A 229 -18.91 2.93 12.53
N VAL A 230 -17.68 3.39 12.75
CA VAL A 230 -17.25 4.78 12.48
C VAL A 230 -16.87 4.99 11.02
N ASP A 231 -16.36 3.97 10.34
CA ASP A 231 -16.02 4.02 8.91
C ASP A 231 -17.17 3.44 8.07
N SER A 232 -17.98 4.34 7.52
CA SER A 232 -19.16 3.98 6.72
C SER A 232 -18.85 3.16 5.44
N ALA A 233 -17.59 3.08 5.02
CA ALA A 233 -17.18 2.24 3.89
C ALA A 233 -17.12 0.76 4.26
N THR A 234 -17.02 0.42 5.55
CA THR A 234 -16.89 -0.97 5.99
C THR A 234 -18.23 -1.69 6.04
N THR A 235 -18.22 -2.99 5.74
CA THR A 235 -19.41 -3.83 5.81
C THR A 235 -19.09 -5.15 6.52
N PHE A 236 -20.08 -5.76 7.17
CA PHE A 236 -19.93 -7.08 7.80
C PHE A 236 -19.56 -8.18 6.79
N LEU A 237 -19.98 -8.07 5.54
CA LEU A 237 -19.69 -9.07 4.51
C LEU A 237 -18.20 -9.15 4.16
N ARG A 238 -17.46 -8.03 4.30
CA ARG A 238 -16.02 -7.93 4.02
C ARG A 238 -15.13 -8.13 5.25
N ALA A 239 -15.72 -8.19 6.44
CA ALA A 239 -14.99 -8.13 7.71
C ALA A 239 -14.23 -9.41 8.10
N SER A 240 -14.47 -10.54 7.46
CA SER A 240 -13.88 -11.83 7.84
C SER A 240 -13.49 -12.68 6.64
N PRO A 241 -12.54 -12.22 5.80
CA PRO A 241 -12.06 -13.01 4.67
C PRO A 241 -11.22 -14.20 5.17
N HIS A 242 -11.25 -15.30 4.42
CA HIS A 242 -10.43 -16.49 4.73
C HIS A 242 -9.16 -16.55 3.86
N LEU A 243 -8.45 -15.43 3.74
CA LEU A 243 -7.34 -15.25 2.79
C LEU A 243 -6.19 -16.23 3.02
N ILE A 244 -5.80 -16.50 4.27
CA ILE A 244 -4.73 -17.46 4.59
C ILE A 244 -5.08 -18.84 4.05
N SER A 245 -6.31 -19.29 4.30
CA SER A 245 -6.73 -20.64 3.86
C SER A 245 -6.93 -20.74 2.36
N VAL A 246 -7.22 -19.63 1.69
CA VAL A 246 -7.35 -19.56 0.22
C VAL A 246 -5.98 -19.52 -0.43
N ALA A 247 -5.06 -18.68 0.05
CA ALA A 247 -3.70 -18.57 -0.47
C ALA A 247 -2.88 -19.88 -0.34
N ALA A 248 -3.20 -20.70 0.67
CA ALA A 248 -2.54 -22.00 0.88
C ALA A 248 -3.05 -23.14 -0.02
N LYS A 249 -4.05 -22.89 -0.86
CA LYS A 249 -4.66 -23.91 -1.72
C LYS A 249 -4.34 -23.64 -3.18
N GLU A 250 -3.99 -24.71 -3.91
CA GLU A 250 -3.99 -24.66 -5.36
C GLU A 250 -5.42 -24.52 -5.87
N PRO A 251 -5.66 -23.65 -6.85
CA PRO A 251 -6.97 -23.53 -7.47
C PRO A 251 -7.32 -24.87 -8.19
N PRO A 252 -8.59 -25.28 -8.17
CA PRO A 252 -9.00 -26.56 -8.77
C PRO A 252 -8.88 -26.57 -10.31
N MET A 253 -8.80 -25.41 -10.92
CA MET A 253 -8.60 -25.18 -12.36
C MET A 253 -7.69 -23.95 -12.55
N PRO A 254 -6.92 -23.88 -13.65
CA PRO A 254 -6.21 -22.65 -14.01
C PRO A 254 -7.17 -21.45 -14.05
N PRO A 255 -6.78 -20.28 -13.54
CA PRO A 255 -7.60 -19.08 -13.62
C PRO A 255 -7.70 -18.61 -15.08
N LYS A 256 -8.88 -18.15 -15.50
CA LYS A 256 -9.04 -17.44 -16.76
C LYS A 256 -8.61 -15.97 -16.58
N ILE A 257 -7.58 -15.55 -17.28
CA ILE A 257 -6.95 -14.24 -17.15
C ILE A 257 -7.40 -13.34 -18.30
N GLY A 258 -7.92 -12.13 -17.97
CA GLY A 258 -8.13 -11.07 -18.95
C GLY A 258 -6.95 -10.12 -18.98
N PHE A 259 -6.15 -10.08 -20.05
CA PHE A 259 -5.12 -9.06 -20.21
C PHE A 259 -5.71 -7.77 -20.74
N VAL A 260 -5.49 -6.67 -20.04
CA VAL A 260 -6.04 -5.35 -20.38
C VAL A 260 -4.92 -4.37 -20.72
N LYS A 261 -4.91 -3.93 -21.98
CA LYS A 261 -4.25 -2.70 -22.40
C LYS A 261 -5.16 -1.54 -21.98
N THR A 262 -4.86 -0.93 -20.82
CA THR A 262 -5.66 0.18 -20.27
C THR A 262 -5.68 1.39 -21.20
N PRO A 263 -6.58 2.37 -21.04
CA PRO A 263 -6.57 3.62 -21.82
C PRO A 263 -5.25 4.41 -21.76
N VAL A 264 -4.36 4.05 -20.84
CA VAL A 264 -3.04 4.66 -20.68
C VAL A 264 -1.89 3.78 -21.18
N TRP A 265 -2.19 2.71 -21.93
CA TRP A 265 -1.18 1.77 -22.44
C TRP A 265 -0.01 2.45 -23.15
N GLU A 266 -0.28 3.50 -23.92
CA GLU A 266 0.76 4.24 -24.64
C GLU A 266 1.73 4.99 -23.74
N ARG A 267 1.48 5.09 -22.44
CA ARG A 267 2.42 5.62 -21.45
C ARG A 267 3.46 4.59 -20.98
N ALA A 268 3.21 3.31 -21.21
CA ALA A 268 4.18 2.27 -20.91
C ALA A 268 5.38 2.41 -21.86
N ASP A 269 6.59 2.22 -21.33
CA ASP A 269 7.80 2.12 -22.15
C ASP A 269 7.79 0.82 -22.98
N ASP A 270 8.62 0.79 -24.02
CA ASP A 270 8.64 -0.33 -24.95
C ASP A 270 9.02 -1.64 -24.24
N MET A 271 9.97 -1.59 -23.30
CA MET A 271 10.38 -2.76 -22.53
C MET A 271 9.22 -3.31 -21.66
N CYS A 272 8.43 -2.44 -21.04
CA CYS A 272 7.26 -2.86 -20.29
C CYS A 272 6.20 -3.50 -21.20
N LYS A 273 5.96 -2.93 -22.38
CA LYS A 273 5.05 -3.49 -23.40
C LYS A 273 5.52 -4.88 -23.83
N ASP A 274 6.80 -5.01 -24.22
CA ASP A 274 7.40 -6.27 -24.66
C ASP A 274 7.33 -7.35 -23.57
N ALA A 275 7.62 -6.98 -22.29
CA ALA A 275 7.57 -7.91 -21.17
C ALA A 275 6.13 -8.46 -20.92
N PHE A 276 5.10 -7.63 -21.08
CA PHE A 276 3.73 -8.10 -20.96
C PHE A 276 3.26 -8.92 -22.15
N GLU A 277 3.71 -8.62 -23.36
CA GLU A 277 3.45 -9.44 -24.54
C GLU A 277 4.12 -10.83 -24.40
N GLU A 278 5.37 -10.90 -23.95
CA GLU A 278 6.06 -12.17 -23.66
C GLU A 278 5.35 -12.96 -22.55
N MET A 279 4.89 -12.29 -21.46
CA MET A 279 4.11 -12.95 -20.41
C MET A 279 2.80 -13.55 -20.96
N CYS A 280 2.09 -12.84 -21.82
CA CYS A 280 0.88 -13.35 -22.45
C CYS A 280 1.17 -14.57 -23.35
N GLU A 281 2.27 -14.54 -24.10
CA GLU A 281 2.71 -15.72 -24.89
C GLU A 281 3.04 -16.92 -24.00
N MET A 282 3.67 -16.71 -22.84
CA MET A 282 3.98 -17.77 -21.87
C MET A 282 2.73 -18.36 -21.21
N LEU A 283 1.74 -17.54 -20.92
CA LEU A 283 0.44 -17.96 -20.33
C LEU A 283 -0.46 -18.69 -21.35
N GLY A 284 -0.25 -18.43 -22.64
CA GLY A 284 -0.91 -19.16 -23.72
C GLY A 284 -2.45 -19.09 -23.67
N GLU A 285 -3.12 -20.26 -23.56
CA GLU A 285 -4.59 -20.34 -23.60
C GLU A 285 -5.26 -19.86 -22.29
N ASP A 286 -4.51 -19.66 -21.19
CA ASP A 286 -5.04 -19.19 -19.92
C ASP A 286 -5.26 -17.66 -19.90
N VAL A 287 -4.74 -16.92 -20.88
CA VAL A 287 -4.87 -15.47 -20.99
C VAL A 287 -5.55 -15.06 -22.30
N GLU A 288 -6.44 -14.09 -22.22
CA GLU A 288 -7.13 -13.50 -23.37
C GLU A 288 -6.97 -11.96 -23.32
N GLU A 289 -6.50 -11.35 -24.41
CA GLU A 289 -6.49 -9.87 -24.50
C GLU A 289 -7.93 -9.37 -24.64
N ILE A 290 -8.32 -8.47 -23.75
CA ILE A 290 -9.67 -7.90 -23.68
C ILE A 290 -9.62 -6.37 -23.74
N GLU A 291 -10.60 -5.78 -24.38
CA GLU A 291 -10.78 -4.33 -24.44
C GLU A 291 -11.77 -3.87 -23.36
N LEU A 292 -11.38 -2.82 -22.62
CA LEU A 292 -12.31 -2.15 -21.71
C LEU A 292 -13.35 -1.33 -22.48
N SER A 293 -14.54 -1.20 -21.91
CA SER A 293 -15.56 -0.27 -22.43
C SER A 293 -14.97 1.14 -22.61
N PRO A 294 -15.34 1.87 -23.68
CA PRO A 294 -14.93 3.26 -23.89
C PRO A 294 -15.19 4.19 -22.70
N SER A 295 -16.12 3.84 -21.81
CA SER A 295 -16.42 4.58 -20.58
C SER A 295 -15.20 4.71 -19.65
N PHE A 296 -14.26 3.77 -19.70
CA PHE A 296 -13.00 3.85 -18.93
C PHE A 296 -12.04 4.94 -19.41
N GLY A 297 -12.23 5.47 -20.62
CA GLY A 297 -11.39 6.55 -21.16
C GLY A 297 -11.42 7.86 -20.35
N TYR A 298 -12.45 8.07 -19.55
CA TYR A 298 -12.62 9.29 -18.72
C TYR A 298 -12.26 9.11 -17.24
N VAL A 299 -11.81 7.92 -16.84
CA VAL A 299 -11.56 7.59 -15.42
C VAL A 299 -10.54 8.52 -14.78
N LEU A 300 -9.45 8.85 -15.48
CA LEU A 300 -8.41 9.72 -14.95
C LEU A 300 -8.95 11.12 -14.61
N ASP A 301 -9.81 11.66 -15.48
CA ASP A 301 -10.42 12.98 -15.25
C ASP A 301 -11.42 12.94 -14.09
N HIS A 302 -12.27 11.92 -14.03
CA HIS A 302 -13.22 11.74 -12.93
C HIS A 302 -12.52 11.49 -11.58
N HIS A 303 -11.51 10.64 -11.56
CA HIS A 303 -10.68 10.42 -10.38
C HIS A 303 -10.05 11.74 -9.89
N LYS A 304 -9.47 12.51 -10.81
CA LYS A 304 -8.84 13.80 -10.50
C LYS A 304 -9.84 14.78 -9.90
N ILE A 305 -11.05 14.89 -10.48
CA ILE A 305 -12.12 15.76 -9.95
C ILE A 305 -12.47 15.38 -8.51
N ILE A 306 -12.69 14.09 -8.24
CA ILE A 306 -13.03 13.62 -6.88
C ILE A 306 -11.87 13.89 -5.93
N MET A 307 -10.67 13.45 -6.28
CA MET A 307 -9.50 13.57 -5.40
C MET A 307 -9.19 15.02 -5.07
N GLU A 308 -9.10 15.91 -6.07
CA GLU A 308 -8.73 17.32 -5.84
C GLU A 308 -9.84 18.09 -5.11
N ALA A 309 -11.12 17.84 -5.40
CA ALA A 309 -12.22 18.45 -4.65
C ALA A 309 -12.22 18.01 -3.17
N ASP A 310 -11.96 16.74 -2.92
CA ASP A 310 -11.85 16.21 -1.55
C ASP A 310 -10.59 16.74 -0.84
N LEU A 311 -9.45 16.90 -1.53
CA LEU A 311 -8.26 17.56 -0.96
C LEU A 311 -8.56 19.01 -0.55
N ALA A 312 -9.26 19.76 -1.42
CA ALA A 312 -9.66 21.13 -1.11
C ALA A 312 -10.57 21.23 0.12
N HIS A 313 -11.44 20.24 0.32
CA HIS A 313 -12.30 20.15 1.50
C HIS A 313 -11.52 19.72 2.74
N ASN A 314 -10.79 18.60 2.67
CA ASN A 314 -10.16 17.98 3.83
C ASN A 314 -8.91 18.74 4.32
N TYR A 315 -8.19 19.45 3.45
CA TYR A 315 -6.98 20.22 3.78
C TYR A 315 -7.23 21.75 3.76
N SER A 316 -8.50 22.16 3.85
CA SER A 316 -8.87 23.58 3.92
C SER A 316 -8.20 24.30 5.08
N HIS A 317 -8.09 23.64 6.24
CA HIS A 317 -7.46 24.22 7.42
C HIS A 317 -5.96 24.50 7.20
N GLU A 318 -5.21 23.52 6.67
CA GLU A 318 -3.80 23.66 6.34
C GLU A 318 -3.59 24.76 5.28
N TYR A 319 -4.46 24.81 4.27
CA TYR A 319 -4.41 25.81 3.23
C TYR A 319 -4.69 27.22 3.75
N GLU A 320 -5.67 27.40 4.65
CA GLU A 320 -6.03 28.70 5.21
C GLU A 320 -5.01 29.21 6.25
N THR A 321 -4.42 28.31 7.03
CA THR A 321 -3.59 28.70 8.19
C THR A 321 -2.09 28.57 7.94
N ALA A 322 -1.66 27.76 6.98
CA ALA A 322 -0.26 27.42 6.77
C ALA A 322 0.11 27.25 5.28
N LYS A 323 -0.57 27.99 4.38
CA LYS A 323 -0.41 27.88 2.91
C LYS A 323 1.05 27.90 2.46
N ASP A 324 1.89 28.74 3.08
CA ASP A 324 3.30 28.92 2.70
C ASP A 324 4.18 27.70 3.06
N LEU A 325 3.68 26.80 3.92
CA LEU A 325 4.36 25.55 4.28
C LEU A 325 3.93 24.35 3.39
N LEU A 326 2.89 24.52 2.58
CA LEU A 326 2.48 23.51 1.60
C LEU A 326 3.37 23.59 0.36
N SER A 327 3.64 22.43 -0.25
CA SER A 327 4.32 22.37 -1.55
C SER A 327 3.48 23.03 -2.65
N ASP A 328 4.16 23.50 -3.71
CA ASP A 328 3.49 24.08 -4.87
C ASP A 328 2.50 23.09 -5.50
N SER A 329 2.90 21.83 -5.62
CA SER A 329 2.07 20.76 -6.17
C SER A 329 0.76 20.59 -5.38
N LEU A 330 0.82 20.56 -4.04
CA LEU A 330 -0.39 20.39 -3.23
C LEU A 330 -1.28 21.64 -3.25
N ARG A 331 -0.68 22.84 -3.22
CA ARG A 331 -1.44 24.09 -3.36
C ARG A 331 -2.23 24.13 -4.67
N GLU A 332 -1.59 23.80 -5.78
CA GLU A 332 -2.24 23.75 -7.09
C GLU A 332 -3.39 22.74 -7.15
N GLN A 333 -3.23 21.56 -6.53
CA GLN A 333 -4.29 20.57 -6.45
C GLN A 333 -5.50 21.09 -5.65
N ILE A 334 -5.25 21.70 -4.49
CA ILE A 334 -6.30 22.32 -3.66
C ILE A 334 -7.01 23.45 -4.43
N GLU A 335 -6.26 24.33 -5.10
CA GLU A 335 -6.81 25.46 -5.87
C GLU A 335 -7.67 24.98 -7.06
N ARG A 336 -7.23 23.93 -7.77
CA ARG A 336 -8.07 23.28 -8.80
C ARG A 336 -9.31 22.65 -8.18
N GLY A 337 -9.16 21.95 -7.04
CA GLY A 337 -10.27 21.35 -6.31
C GLY A 337 -11.36 22.35 -5.92
N MET A 338 -10.97 23.54 -5.47
CA MET A 338 -11.89 24.65 -5.17
C MET A 338 -12.66 25.15 -6.41
N SER A 339 -12.15 24.91 -7.62
CA SER A 339 -12.77 25.36 -8.86
C SER A 339 -13.84 24.41 -9.41
N TYR A 340 -13.86 23.15 -8.97
CA TYR A 340 -14.84 22.18 -9.46
C TYR A 340 -16.24 22.47 -8.92
N SER A 341 -17.24 22.34 -9.79
CA SER A 341 -18.63 22.44 -9.38
C SER A 341 -19.12 21.19 -8.67
N ALA A 342 -20.10 21.34 -7.77
CA ALA A 342 -20.77 20.17 -7.16
C ALA A 342 -21.35 19.22 -8.23
N VAL A 343 -21.83 19.75 -9.35
CA VAL A 343 -22.35 18.93 -10.47
C VAL A 343 -21.24 18.07 -11.09
N ALA A 344 -20.03 18.63 -11.30
CA ALA A 344 -18.91 17.87 -11.83
C ALA A 344 -18.48 16.75 -10.86
N TYR A 345 -18.42 17.05 -9.57
CA TYR A 345 -18.09 16.10 -8.52
C TYR A 345 -19.10 14.93 -8.44
N HIS A 346 -20.41 15.25 -8.41
CA HIS A 346 -21.43 14.20 -8.37
C HIS A 346 -21.46 13.33 -9.61
N ARG A 347 -21.26 13.91 -10.81
CA ARG A 347 -21.12 13.14 -12.05
C ARG A 347 -19.92 12.20 -12.03
N ALA A 348 -18.81 12.63 -11.43
CA ALA A 348 -17.64 11.78 -11.26
C ALA A 348 -17.90 10.61 -10.29
N LEU A 349 -18.67 10.82 -9.22
CA LEU A 349 -19.10 9.76 -8.32
C LEU A 349 -20.06 8.77 -9.00
N GLU A 350 -21.06 9.27 -9.74
CA GLU A 350 -21.99 8.41 -10.49
C GLU A 350 -21.25 7.51 -11.49
N GLN A 351 -20.12 7.96 -12.01
CA GLN A 351 -19.30 7.16 -12.92
C GLN A 351 -18.63 5.96 -12.20
N GLN A 352 -18.36 6.02 -10.90
CA GLN A 352 -17.87 4.87 -10.16
C GLN A 352 -18.88 3.71 -10.21
N ASP A 353 -20.14 3.97 -9.91
CA ASP A 353 -21.20 2.95 -9.90
C ASP A 353 -21.35 2.30 -11.31
N ILE A 354 -21.31 3.13 -12.37
CA ILE A 354 -21.41 2.64 -13.75
C ILE A 354 -20.24 1.70 -14.09
N LEU A 355 -19.02 2.05 -13.70
CA LEU A 355 -17.84 1.24 -14.01
C LEU A 355 -17.78 -0.03 -13.14
N ASP A 356 -18.28 0.01 -11.92
CA ASP A 356 -18.40 -1.16 -11.06
C ASP A 356 -19.32 -2.21 -11.69
N ASP A 357 -20.47 -1.79 -12.26
CA ASP A 357 -21.39 -2.69 -12.98
C ASP A 357 -20.71 -3.33 -14.21
N ILE A 358 -19.94 -2.54 -14.99
CA ILE A 358 -19.21 -3.07 -16.15
C ILE A 358 -18.13 -4.07 -15.73
N LEU A 359 -17.38 -3.78 -14.66
CA LEU A 359 -16.39 -4.72 -14.12
C LEU A 359 -17.04 -5.99 -13.56
N ALA A 360 -18.21 -5.87 -12.92
CA ALA A 360 -18.95 -7.03 -12.44
C ALA A 360 -19.33 -7.98 -13.57
N GLU A 361 -19.65 -7.47 -14.78
CA GLU A 361 -19.88 -8.30 -15.97
C GLU A 361 -18.59 -8.99 -16.44
N LEU A 362 -17.44 -8.28 -16.45
CA LEU A 362 -16.16 -8.86 -16.83
C LEU A 362 -15.74 -9.99 -15.87
N PHE A 363 -15.93 -9.82 -14.59
CA PHE A 363 -15.61 -10.84 -13.55
C PHE A 363 -16.59 -12.02 -13.51
N GLN A 364 -17.64 -12.05 -14.34
CA GLN A 364 -18.40 -13.27 -14.61
C GLN A 364 -17.70 -14.19 -15.61
N VAL A 365 -16.75 -13.66 -16.37
CA VAL A 365 -16.04 -14.37 -17.44
C VAL A 365 -14.59 -14.65 -17.06
N TYR A 366 -13.93 -13.70 -16.42
CA TYR A 366 -12.52 -13.75 -16.03
C TYR A 366 -12.38 -13.82 -14.51
N ASP A 367 -11.46 -14.65 -14.03
CA ASP A 367 -11.16 -14.75 -12.61
C ASP A 367 -10.26 -13.61 -12.13
N VAL A 368 -9.45 -13.04 -13.05
CA VAL A 368 -8.49 -11.97 -12.75
C VAL A 368 -8.19 -11.14 -14.01
N ILE A 369 -7.95 -9.86 -13.82
CA ILE A 369 -7.43 -8.96 -14.85
C ILE A 369 -5.93 -8.78 -14.63
N LEU A 370 -5.14 -8.95 -15.69
CA LEU A 370 -3.70 -8.69 -15.74
C LEU A 370 -3.44 -7.35 -16.45
N THR A 371 -2.58 -6.49 -15.86
CA THR A 371 -2.21 -5.19 -16.43
C THR A 371 -0.90 -4.71 -15.82
N PRO A 372 -0.16 -3.75 -16.41
CA PRO A 372 1.00 -3.14 -15.76
C PRO A 372 0.66 -2.45 -14.43
N SER A 373 1.58 -2.56 -13.46
CA SER A 373 1.51 -1.76 -12.22
C SER A 373 1.95 -0.31 -12.43
N VAL A 374 2.88 -0.11 -13.35
CA VAL A 374 3.57 1.16 -13.67
C VAL A 374 3.95 1.19 -15.14
N ALA A 375 4.39 2.35 -15.63
CA ALA A 375 4.77 2.53 -17.02
C ALA A 375 6.09 1.85 -17.40
N GLY A 376 6.94 1.52 -16.44
CA GLY A 376 8.28 0.96 -16.62
C GLY A 376 9.11 1.01 -15.35
N GLU A 377 10.42 1.09 -15.44
CA GLU A 377 11.31 1.20 -14.28
C GLU A 377 11.07 2.48 -13.47
N ALA A 378 11.46 2.45 -12.19
CA ALA A 378 11.44 3.64 -11.33
C ALA A 378 12.23 4.79 -11.96
N PRO A 379 11.66 6.00 -12.11
CA PRO A 379 12.37 7.17 -12.67
C PRO A 379 13.63 7.55 -11.88
N ILE A 380 14.65 8.06 -12.59
CA ILE A 380 15.83 8.69 -11.99
C ILE A 380 15.43 10.13 -11.59
N ASP A 381 14.58 10.26 -10.59
CA ASP A 381 14.16 11.54 -10.04
C ASP A 381 13.65 11.35 -8.60
N LEU A 382 14.27 12.00 -7.64
CA LEU A 382 13.85 11.99 -6.23
C LEU A 382 12.81 13.08 -5.93
N LYS A 383 12.47 13.93 -6.91
CA LYS A 383 11.44 14.98 -6.78
C LYS A 383 10.08 14.54 -7.32
N ASP A 384 9.99 13.33 -7.85
CA ASP A 384 8.77 12.73 -8.37
C ASP A 384 8.52 11.36 -7.73
N THR A 385 7.28 10.94 -7.69
CA THR A 385 6.88 9.60 -7.20
C THR A 385 6.50 8.66 -8.34
N GLY A 386 6.63 9.08 -9.60
CA GLY A 386 6.23 8.36 -10.80
C GLY A 386 4.74 8.47 -11.14
N ASP A 387 4.36 8.08 -12.36
CA ASP A 387 2.98 8.17 -12.88
C ASP A 387 2.07 7.11 -12.23
N PRO A 388 0.96 7.47 -11.57
CA PRO A 388 0.00 6.55 -10.97
C PRO A 388 -1.03 6.00 -11.96
N SER A 389 -1.03 6.41 -13.22
CA SER A 389 -2.15 6.23 -14.14
C SER A 389 -2.57 4.77 -14.35
N PHE A 390 -1.63 3.81 -14.31
CA PHE A 390 -1.94 2.38 -14.39
C PHE A 390 -2.68 1.83 -13.16
N CYS A 391 -2.62 2.54 -12.02
CA CYS A 391 -3.33 2.17 -10.80
C CYS A 391 -4.70 2.88 -10.66
N THR A 392 -4.86 4.02 -11.35
CA THR A 392 -5.98 4.96 -11.14
C THR A 392 -7.34 4.31 -11.37
N ILE A 393 -7.48 3.52 -12.45
CA ILE A 393 -8.74 2.83 -12.81
C ILE A 393 -9.20 1.94 -11.65
N TRP A 394 -8.31 1.10 -11.17
CA TRP A 394 -8.61 0.08 -10.17
C TRP A 394 -8.84 0.67 -8.77
N THR A 395 -8.22 1.81 -8.50
CA THR A 395 -8.51 2.57 -7.27
C THR A 395 -9.87 3.26 -7.37
N PHE A 396 -10.17 3.86 -8.52
CA PHE A 396 -11.44 4.51 -8.79
C PHE A 396 -12.63 3.56 -8.63
N CYS A 397 -12.52 2.36 -9.20
CA CYS A 397 -13.56 1.33 -9.09
C CYS A 397 -13.56 0.57 -7.75
N GLY A 398 -12.63 0.84 -6.85
CA GLY A 398 -12.61 0.20 -5.52
C GLY A 398 -12.34 -1.30 -5.51
N VAL A 399 -12.03 -1.92 -6.65
CA VAL A 399 -11.71 -3.36 -6.79
C VAL A 399 -10.35 -3.67 -6.16
N PRO A 400 -10.06 -4.92 -5.72
CA PRO A 400 -8.74 -5.27 -5.21
C PRO A 400 -7.68 -5.11 -6.29
N ALA A 401 -6.45 -4.80 -5.90
CA ALA A 401 -5.30 -4.77 -6.81
C ALA A 401 -4.06 -5.28 -6.08
N LEU A 402 -3.33 -6.18 -6.72
CA LEU A 402 -2.12 -6.80 -6.20
C LEU A 402 -0.96 -6.55 -7.15
N ASN A 403 0.12 -5.96 -6.65
CA ASN A 403 1.40 -5.92 -7.35
C ASN A 403 2.18 -7.21 -7.08
N ILE A 404 2.59 -7.89 -8.15
CA ILE A 404 3.54 -8.99 -8.12
C ILE A 404 4.85 -8.49 -8.70
N PRO A 405 6.00 -8.56 -7.98
CA PRO A 405 7.31 -8.17 -8.49
C PRO A 405 7.83 -9.26 -9.45
N PHE A 406 7.47 -9.17 -10.71
CA PHE A 406 7.67 -10.24 -11.68
C PHE A 406 8.79 -9.97 -12.66
N PHE A 407 8.90 -8.74 -13.18
CA PHE A 407 9.88 -8.40 -14.21
C PHE A 407 11.08 -7.65 -13.65
N GLN A 408 12.16 -7.66 -14.43
CA GLN A 408 13.34 -6.83 -14.22
C GLN A 408 13.63 -6.06 -15.49
N GLY A 409 13.79 -4.75 -15.37
CA GLY A 409 14.10 -3.88 -16.48
C GLY A 409 15.56 -3.92 -16.93
N GLU A 410 15.89 -3.20 -18.00
CA GLU A 410 17.25 -3.16 -18.60
C GLU A 410 18.32 -2.64 -17.63
N ASN A 411 17.93 -1.74 -16.70
CA ASN A 411 18.84 -1.21 -15.68
C ASN A 411 18.83 -2.05 -14.39
N GLY A 412 18.22 -3.22 -14.42
CA GLY A 412 18.12 -4.11 -13.27
C GLY A 412 17.07 -3.71 -12.23
N MET A 413 16.23 -2.72 -12.53
CA MET A 413 15.17 -2.27 -11.65
C MET A 413 13.94 -3.18 -11.75
N PRO A 414 13.22 -3.40 -10.63
CA PRO A 414 12.02 -4.21 -10.67
C PRO A 414 10.87 -3.49 -11.38
N ILE A 415 10.03 -4.27 -12.04
CA ILE A 415 8.75 -3.86 -12.62
C ILE A 415 7.69 -4.89 -12.23
N GLY A 416 6.54 -4.40 -11.76
CA GLY A 416 5.47 -5.27 -11.29
C GLY A 416 4.38 -5.51 -12.32
N ALA A 417 3.84 -6.72 -12.28
CA ALA A 417 2.56 -7.05 -12.87
C ALA A 417 1.45 -6.78 -11.86
N GLN A 418 0.37 -6.14 -12.28
CA GLN A 418 -0.81 -5.87 -11.46
C GLN A 418 -1.91 -6.87 -11.77
N LEU A 419 -2.38 -7.57 -10.75
CA LEU A 419 -3.58 -8.39 -10.79
C LEU A 419 -4.74 -7.68 -10.09
N VAL A 420 -5.88 -7.68 -10.76
CA VAL A 420 -7.11 -7.01 -10.31
C VAL A 420 -8.24 -8.00 -10.20
#